data_3f17a7cd024e34e4b8799f0648b44196
#
_entry.id   3f17a7cd024e34e4b8799f0648b44196
#
_cell.length_a   1.000
_cell.length_b   1.000
_cell.length_c   1.000
_cell.angle_alpha   90.00
_cell.angle_beta   90.00
_cell.angle_gamma   90.00
#
_symmetry.space_group_name_H-M   'P 1'
#
loop_
_entity.id
_entity.type
_entity.pdbx_description
1 polymer ?
#
loop_
_entity_poly.entity_id
_entity_poly.type
_entity_poly.pdbx_seq_one_letter_code
_entity_poly.pdbx_strand_id
1 'polypeptide(L)'
;MSSESESKTVIDYLMRENVRLKQEIESLKNSQSYAKSLPQSGNLLDKIVADSLLICGRVSDGIITEADGMWSEILGYEHDQLVGCRYDEEEWIHPDELARVRRVQEDLKRSKTITESRYSDIQRWKNGKTGEYVMLSMLWDLNIQEDRAIVVCKPIDGFITENGILN
;
A
#
# COMPACT_ATOMS: atom_id res chain seq x y z
N MET A 1 -61.32 8.06 -13.69
CA MET A 1 -60.48 9.17 -14.17
C MET A 1 -59.15 9.34 -13.40
N SER A 2 -58.86 8.60 -12.34
CA SER A 2 -57.64 8.67 -11.53
C SER A 2 -56.45 7.92 -12.13
N SER A 3 -56.65 6.75 -12.73
CA SER A 3 -55.61 5.84 -13.20
C SER A 3 -54.71 6.37 -14.37
N GLU A 4 -55.29 7.15 -15.27
CA GLU A 4 -54.52 7.71 -16.46
C GLU A 4 -53.56 8.82 -16.05
N SER A 5 -53.93 9.62 -15.05
CA SER A 5 -53.05 10.67 -14.52
C SER A 5 -51.85 10.12 -13.78
N GLU A 6 -52.05 9.06 -13.00
CA GLU A 6 -50.97 8.39 -12.25
C GLU A 6 -49.99 7.68 -13.21
N SER A 7 -50.51 7.01 -14.25
CA SER A 7 -49.66 6.36 -15.27
C SER A 7 -48.80 7.36 -16.02
N LYS A 8 -49.34 8.53 -16.35
CA LYS A 8 -48.59 9.59 -17.04
C LYS A 8 -47.49 10.16 -16.20
N THR A 9 -47.73 10.33 -14.88
CA THR A 9 -46.71 10.81 -13.93
C THR A 9 -45.55 9.83 -13.78
N VAL A 10 -45.86 8.54 -13.74
CA VAL A 10 -44.84 7.48 -13.67
C VAL A 10 -44.01 7.42 -14.94
N ILE A 11 -44.64 7.52 -16.11
CA ILE A 11 -43.94 7.55 -17.40
C ILE A 11 -43.01 8.76 -17.49
N ASP A 12 -43.46 9.94 -17.10
CA ASP A 12 -42.65 11.16 -17.08
C ASP A 12 -41.47 11.04 -16.12
N TYR A 13 -41.65 10.44 -14.96
CA TYR A 13 -40.56 10.15 -14.02
C TYR A 13 -39.54 9.20 -14.63
N LEU A 14 -39.98 8.07 -15.19
CA LEU A 14 -39.08 7.07 -15.81
C LEU A 14 -38.32 7.64 -17.02
N MET A 15 -38.96 8.52 -17.80
CA MET A 15 -38.26 9.20 -18.90
C MET A 15 -37.16 10.13 -18.40
N ARG A 16 -37.40 10.91 -17.36
CA ARG A 16 -36.39 11.78 -16.78
C ARG A 16 -35.22 10.99 -16.19
N GLU A 17 -35.52 9.91 -15.47
CA GLU A 17 -34.50 9.05 -14.89
C GLU A 17 -33.65 8.36 -15.96
N ASN A 18 -34.26 7.94 -17.05
CA ASN A 18 -33.56 7.35 -18.20
C ASN A 18 -32.60 8.34 -18.86
N VAL A 19 -33.01 9.60 -18.99
CA VAL A 19 -32.14 10.67 -19.51
C VAL A 19 -30.96 10.93 -18.56
N ARG A 20 -31.22 10.97 -17.26
CA ARG A 20 -30.19 11.15 -16.23
C ARG A 20 -29.15 10.02 -16.28
N LEU A 21 -29.62 8.76 -16.29
CA LEU A 21 -28.74 7.58 -16.34
C LEU A 21 -27.91 7.55 -17.64
N LYS A 22 -28.48 7.93 -18.76
CA LYS A 22 -27.73 8.04 -20.04
C LYS A 22 -26.61 9.08 -19.95
N GLN A 23 -26.86 10.22 -19.33
CA GLN A 23 -25.85 11.27 -19.13
C GLN A 23 -24.75 10.79 -18.19
N GLU A 24 -25.11 10.06 -17.15
CA GLU A 24 -24.14 9.49 -16.19
C GLU A 24 -23.26 8.42 -16.84
N ILE A 25 -23.85 7.54 -17.67
CA ILE A 25 -23.12 6.55 -18.48
C ILE A 25 -22.15 7.24 -19.44
N GLU A 26 -22.57 8.30 -20.10
CA GLU A 26 -21.74 9.06 -21.04
C GLU A 26 -20.58 9.77 -20.32
N SER A 27 -20.85 10.33 -19.14
CA SER A 27 -19.83 10.91 -18.27
C SER A 27 -18.79 9.87 -17.81
N LEU A 28 -19.24 8.69 -17.41
CA LEU A 28 -18.36 7.58 -17.01
C LEU A 28 -17.53 7.05 -18.18
N LYS A 29 -18.11 6.95 -19.39
CA LYS A 29 -17.38 6.55 -20.61
C LYS A 29 -16.33 7.59 -20.99
N ASN A 30 -16.66 8.87 -20.86
CA ASN A 30 -15.71 9.95 -21.13
C ASN A 30 -14.57 9.95 -20.10
N SER A 31 -14.87 9.69 -18.83
CA SER A 31 -13.85 9.53 -17.79
C SER A 31 -12.93 8.33 -18.05
N GLN A 32 -13.47 7.20 -18.52
CA GLN A 32 -12.68 6.05 -18.97
C GLN A 32 -11.87 6.33 -20.23
N SER A 33 -12.41 7.14 -21.16
CA SER A 33 -11.68 7.56 -22.35
C SER A 33 -10.54 8.52 -21.99
N TYR A 34 -10.75 9.41 -21.02
CA TYR A 34 -9.70 10.29 -20.48
C TYR A 34 -8.59 9.47 -19.81
N ALA A 35 -8.96 8.43 -19.04
CA ALA A 35 -7.98 7.51 -18.44
C ALA A 35 -7.18 6.73 -19.50
N LYS A 36 -7.76 6.46 -20.69
CA LYS A 36 -7.07 5.84 -21.82
C LYS A 36 -6.24 6.81 -22.65
N SER A 37 -6.53 8.10 -22.60
CA SER A 37 -5.79 9.15 -23.34
C SER A 37 -4.68 9.81 -22.52
N LEU A 38 -4.56 9.50 -21.23
CA LEU A 38 -3.34 9.80 -20.49
C LEU A 38 -2.19 9.04 -21.17
N PRO A 39 -1.07 9.73 -21.50
CA PRO A 39 0.10 9.05 -22.03
C PRO A 39 0.40 7.90 -21.09
N GLN A 40 0.54 6.69 -21.63
CA GLN A 40 0.64 5.43 -20.91
C GLN A 40 1.40 5.59 -19.57
N SER A 41 0.70 6.07 -18.55
CA SER A 41 1.24 6.24 -17.19
C SER A 41 1.55 4.88 -16.56
N GLY A 42 0.99 3.80 -17.11
CA GLY A 42 1.35 2.45 -16.76
C GLY A 42 2.86 2.24 -16.74
N ASN A 43 3.55 2.77 -17.74
CA ASN A 43 5.00 2.65 -17.80
C ASN A 43 5.75 3.45 -16.72
N LEU A 44 5.18 4.53 -16.17
CA LEU A 44 5.79 5.28 -15.08
C LEU A 44 5.45 4.66 -13.71
N LEU A 45 4.17 4.30 -13.50
CA LEU A 45 3.75 3.60 -12.28
C LEU A 45 4.44 2.22 -12.19
N ASP A 46 4.49 1.47 -13.29
CA ASP A 46 5.18 0.19 -13.33
C ASP A 46 6.67 0.35 -12.98
N LYS A 47 7.32 1.44 -13.42
CA LYS A 47 8.70 1.75 -13.03
C LYS A 47 8.84 2.20 -11.59
N ILE A 48 7.85 2.92 -11.05
CA ILE A 48 7.86 3.36 -9.64
C ILE A 48 7.63 2.16 -8.73
N VAL A 49 6.79 1.22 -9.14
CA VAL A 49 6.46 0.01 -8.37
C VAL A 49 7.45 -1.13 -8.67
N ALA A 50 8.14 -1.10 -9.81
CA ALA A 50 9.24 -2.01 -10.09
C ALA A 50 10.26 -1.96 -8.95
N ASP A 51 10.76 -3.10 -8.53
CA ASP A 51 11.68 -3.26 -7.41
C ASP A 51 11.10 -2.83 -6.04
N SER A 52 9.78 -2.68 -5.94
CA SER A 52 9.12 -2.40 -4.66
C SER A 52 8.69 -3.68 -3.97
N LEU A 53 8.73 -3.61 -2.63
CA LEU A 53 8.14 -4.61 -1.75
C LEU A 53 7.00 -3.91 -1.00
N LEU A 54 5.86 -4.55 -0.96
CA LEU A 54 4.65 -4.01 -0.35
C LEU A 54 4.21 -4.90 0.81
N ILE A 55 3.86 -4.28 1.94
CA ILE A 55 3.27 -4.96 3.08
C ILE A 55 2.02 -4.20 3.49
N CYS A 56 0.93 -4.93 3.72
CA CYS A 56 -0.16 -4.47 4.55
C CYS A 56 -0.14 -5.22 5.88
N GLY A 57 -0.48 -4.55 6.97
CA GLY A 57 -0.48 -5.17 8.29
C GLY A 57 -1.39 -4.44 9.27
N ARG A 58 -1.49 -4.99 10.47
CA ARG A 58 -2.21 -4.38 11.58
C ARG A 58 -1.25 -3.59 12.47
N VAL A 59 -1.68 -2.39 12.86
CA VAL A 59 -0.92 -1.52 13.78
C VAL A 59 -0.92 -2.10 15.20
N SER A 60 -2.05 -2.72 15.62
CA SER A 60 -2.27 -3.20 16.98
C SER A 60 -1.31 -4.29 17.42
N ASP A 61 -1.00 -5.24 16.54
CA ASP A 61 -0.16 -6.41 16.85
C ASP A 61 1.04 -6.59 15.92
N GLY A 62 1.14 -5.79 14.85
CA GLY A 62 2.23 -5.85 13.90
C GLY A 62 2.18 -7.04 12.95
N ILE A 63 1.04 -7.73 12.85
CA ILE A 63 0.88 -8.88 11.96
C ILE A 63 0.73 -8.42 10.51
N ILE A 64 1.54 -8.99 9.63
CA ILE A 64 1.45 -8.82 8.18
C ILE A 64 0.19 -9.55 7.68
N THR A 65 -0.71 -8.83 7.03
CA THR A 65 -1.95 -9.38 6.47
C THR A 65 -1.87 -9.64 4.99
N GLU A 66 -1.04 -8.86 4.29
CA GLU A 66 -0.82 -9.00 2.86
C GLU A 66 0.63 -8.63 2.54
N ALA A 67 1.22 -9.32 1.57
CA ALA A 67 2.51 -9.01 0.99
C ALA A 67 2.41 -9.08 -0.53
N ASP A 68 3.02 -8.12 -1.23
CA ASP A 68 3.06 -8.06 -2.70
C ASP A 68 4.39 -7.45 -3.17
N GLY A 69 4.69 -7.57 -4.47
CA GLY A 69 5.92 -7.07 -5.05
C GLY A 69 7.05 -8.10 -5.06
N MET A 70 8.28 -7.65 -5.14
CA MET A 70 9.46 -8.48 -5.47
C MET A 70 10.16 -9.08 -4.23
N TRP A 71 9.40 -9.64 -3.30
CA TRP A 71 9.96 -10.22 -2.07
C TRP A 71 10.89 -11.40 -2.33
N SER A 72 10.50 -12.29 -3.24
CA SER A 72 11.27 -13.49 -3.57
C SER A 72 12.58 -13.15 -4.28
N GLU A 73 12.57 -12.16 -5.16
CA GLU A 73 13.72 -11.72 -5.95
C GLU A 73 14.71 -10.92 -5.10
N ILE A 74 14.21 -10.00 -4.26
CA ILE A 74 15.05 -9.05 -3.50
C ILE A 74 15.50 -9.65 -2.17
N LEU A 75 14.58 -10.24 -1.42
CA LEU A 75 14.85 -10.74 -0.07
C LEU A 75 14.75 -12.26 0.06
N GLY A 76 14.32 -12.94 -1.00
CA GLY A 76 14.28 -14.40 -1.00
C GLY A 76 13.14 -15.03 -0.22
N TYR A 77 12.12 -14.25 0.16
CA TYR A 77 10.92 -14.74 0.85
C TYR A 77 9.74 -14.83 -0.11
N GLU A 78 9.03 -15.93 -0.06
CA GLU A 78 7.73 -16.04 -0.74
C GLU A 78 6.65 -15.28 0.07
N HIS A 79 5.62 -14.75 -0.61
CA HIS A 79 4.59 -13.92 0.04
C HIS A 79 3.87 -14.63 1.18
N ASP A 80 3.60 -15.94 1.04
CA ASP A 80 2.94 -16.76 2.05
C ASP A 80 3.79 -17.01 3.30
N GLN A 81 5.11 -16.88 3.22
CA GLN A 81 6.01 -16.94 4.36
C GLN A 81 5.93 -15.69 5.24
N LEU A 82 5.54 -14.54 4.66
CA LEU A 82 5.45 -13.25 5.35
C LEU A 82 4.09 -13.06 6.00
N VAL A 83 3.01 -13.49 5.32
CA VAL A 83 1.64 -13.31 5.80
C VAL A 83 1.41 -14.12 7.08
N GLY A 84 0.88 -13.47 8.10
CA GLY A 84 0.65 -14.04 9.41
C GLY A 84 1.83 -13.89 10.39
N CYS A 85 3.01 -13.48 9.91
CA CYS A 85 4.17 -13.17 10.76
C CYS A 85 4.12 -11.73 11.27
N ARG A 86 4.87 -11.45 12.32
CA ARG A 86 5.07 -10.08 12.78
C ARG A 86 6.20 -9.45 11.97
N TYR A 87 6.02 -8.19 11.57
CA TYR A 87 7.07 -7.48 10.80
C TYR A 87 8.30 -7.13 11.68
N ASP A 88 8.17 -7.08 13.00
CA ASP A 88 9.23 -6.75 13.96
C ASP A 88 9.93 -7.99 14.56
N GLU A 89 10.01 -9.07 13.80
CA GLU A 89 10.73 -10.28 14.20
C GLU A 89 12.24 -10.13 14.00
N GLU A 90 13.01 -10.78 14.87
CA GLU A 90 14.47 -10.82 14.79
C GLU A 90 14.99 -11.56 13.54
N GLU A 91 14.13 -12.35 12.92
CA GLU A 91 14.45 -13.06 11.69
C GLU A 91 14.53 -12.13 10.47
N TRP A 92 13.77 -11.03 10.50
CA TRP A 92 13.69 -10.09 9.37
C TRP A 92 14.64 -8.90 9.50
N ILE A 93 14.64 -8.27 10.67
CA ILE A 93 15.26 -6.97 10.90
C ILE A 93 16.59 -7.13 11.60
N HIS A 94 17.57 -6.29 11.24
CA HIS A 94 18.85 -6.25 11.90
C HIS A 94 18.69 -5.91 13.40
N PRO A 95 19.39 -6.64 14.31
CA PRO A 95 19.23 -6.44 15.75
C PRO A 95 19.40 -5.02 16.25
N ASP A 96 20.33 -4.25 15.68
CA ASP A 96 20.57 -2.85 16.06
C ASP A 96 19.36 -1.93 15.81
N GLU A 97 18.52 -2.29 14.85
CA GLU A 97 17.35 -1.51 14.46
C GLU A 97 16.07 -1.96 15.14
N LEU A 98 16.02 -3.21 15.56
CA LEU A 98 14.83 -3.83 16.14
C LEU A 98 14.32 -3.07 17.38
N ALA A 99 15.23 -2.65 18.26
CA ALA A 99 14.88 -1.89 19.47
C ALA A 99 14.22 -0.53 19.12
N ARG A 100 14.70 0.13 18.06
CA ARG A 100 14.14 1.38 17.57
C ARG A 100 12.76 1.16 16.94
N VAL A 101 12.61 0.13 16.13
CA VAL A 101 11.34 -0.24 15.50
C VAL A 101 10.27 -0.53 16.56
N ARG A 102 10.59 -1.34 17.55
CA ARG A 102 9.68 -1.67 18.67
C ARG A 102 9.30 -0.44 19.49
N ARG A 103 10.24 0.48 19.72
CA ARG A 103 9.95 1.74 20.43
C ARG A 103 8.93 2.61 19.67
N VAL A 104 9.11 2.78 18.36
CA VAL A 104 8.16 3.55 17.52
C VAL A 104 6.77 2.95 17.60
N GLN A 105 6.63 1.62 17.55
CA GLN A 105 5.34 0.95 17.73
C GLN A 105 4.70 1.21 19.09
N GLU A 106 5.49 1.12 20.17
CA GLU A 106 4.97 1.37 21.50
C GLU A 106 4.51 2.81 21.66
N ASP A 107 5.25 3.78 21.12
CA ASP A 107 4.90 5.19 21.17
C ASP A 107 3.61 5.48 20.40
N LEU A 108 3.42 4.86 19.23
CA LEU A 108 2.18 4.94 18.46
C LEU A 108 1.00 4.33 19.24
N LYS A 109 1.16 3.17 19.85
CA LYS A 109 0.11 2.53 20.67
C LYS A 109 -0.26 3.35 21.91
N ARG A 110 0.69 4.06 22.51
CA ARG A 110 0.46 4.93 23.69
C ARG A 110 -0.21 6.26 23.32
N SER A 111 -0.02 6.72 22.11
CA SER A 111 -0.56 7.99 21.65
C SER A 111 -2.07 7.88 21.40
N LYS A 112 -2.87 8.52 22.28
CA LYS A 112 -4.34 8.58 22.11
C LYS A 112 -4.80 9.65 21.11
N THR A 113 -3.90 10.48 20.63
CA THR A 113 -4.19 11.64 19.76
C THR A 113 -3.82 11.43 18.32
N ILE A 114 -2.94 10.46 18.03
CA ILE A 114 -2.53 10.14 16.66
C ILE A 114 -3.54 9.16 16.08
N THR A 115 -4.26 9.58 15.05
CA THR A 115 -5.19 8.72 14.29
C THR A 115 -4.57 8.20 13.00
N GLU A 116 -3.68 9.00 12.42
CA GLU A 116 -2.94 8.69 11.20
C GLU A 116 -1.48 9.14 11.36
N SER A 117 -0.57 8.40 10.80
CA SER A 117 0.85 8.74 10.80
C SER A 117 1.51 8.30 9.51
N ARG A 118 2.30 9.18 8.93
CA ARG A 118 3.12 8.87 7.76
C ARG A 118 4.56 9.24 8.05
N TYR A 119 5.47 8.30 7.87
CA TYR A 119 6.90 8.53 8.06
C TYR A 119 7.75 7.66 7.14
N SER A 120 9.00 8.04 6.96
CA SER A 120 9.99 7.25 6.24
C SER A 120 11.04 6.71 7.21
N ASP A 121 11.58 5.56 6.87
CA ASP A 121 12.62 4.89 7.64
C ASP A 121 13.59 4.16 6.72
N ILE A 122 14.76 3.84 7.24
CA ILE A 122 15.74 2.98 6.57
C ILE A 122 16.02 1.82 7.52
N GLN A 123 15.88 0.60 7.01
CA GLN A 123 16.08 -0.62 7.79
C GLN A 123 16.91 -1.63 7.00
N ARG A 124 17.71 -2.42 7.70
CA ARG A 124 18.38 -3.60 7.15
C ARG A 124 17.52 -4.82 7.37
N TRP A 125 17.12 -5.44 6.27
CA TRP A 125 16.35 -6.68 6.30
C TRP A 125 17.21 -7.85 5.82
N LYS A 126 17.11 -8.96 6.52
CA LYS A 126 17.86 -10.17 6.22
C LYS A 126 17.30 -10.85 4.97
N ASN A 127 18.17 -11.17 4.02
CA ASN A 127 17.79 -12.00 2.89
C ASN A 127 17.68 -13.46 3.33
N GLY A 128 16.51 -14.07 3.11
CA GLY A 128 16.22 -15.44 3.55
C GLY A 128 17.03 -16.52 2.83
N LYS A 129 17.58 -16.23 1.64
CA LYS A 129 18.39 -17.18 0.86
C LYS A 129 19.88 -17.06 1.17
N THR A 130 20.38 -15.82 1.30
CA THR A 130 21.82 -15.58 1.47
C THR A 130 22.21 -15.35 2.93
N GLY A 131 21.27 -14.93 3.77
CA GLY A 131 21.53 -14.52 5.13
C GLY A 131 22.17 -13.13 5.28
N GLU A 132 22.47 -12.46 4.16
CA GLU A 132 23.02 -11.10 4.13
C GLU A 132 21.92 -10.06 4.39
N TYR A 133 22.32 -8.88 4.81
CA TYR A 133 21.38 -7.79 5.03
C TYR A 133 21.28 -6.90 3.80
N VAL A 134 20.04 -6.70 3.35
CA VAL A 134 19.67 -5.73 2.32
C VAL A 134 19.12 -4.48 3.00
N MET A 135 19.60 -3.33 2.59
CA MET A 135 19.10 -2.07 3.10
C MET A 135 17.88 -1.62 2.31
N LEU A 136 16.80 -1.32 3.03
CA LEU A 136 15.53 -0.91 2.46
C LEU A 136 15.20 0.52 2.91
N SER A 137 14.82 1.35 1.96
CA SER A 137 14.06 2.58 2.22
C SER A 137 12.60 2.22 2.36
N MET A 138 11.98 2.63 3.44
CA MET A 138 10.60 2.28 3.78
C MET A 138 9.76 3.53 3.95
N LEU A 139 8.58 3.54 3.33
CA LEU A 139 7.55 4.54 3.54
C LEU A 139 6.37 3.88 4.24
N TRP A 140 6.05 4.39 5.42
CA TRP A 140 4.97 3.91 6.27
C TRP A 140 3.77 4.85 6.18
N ASP A 141 2.60 4.27 5.97
CA ASP A 141 1.31 4.95 6.05
C ASP A 141 0.43 4.17 7.03
N LEU A 142 0.18 4.77 8.20
CA LEU A 142 -0.52 4.14 9.30
C LEU A 142 -1.88 4.81 9.50
N ASN A 143 -2.93 4.02 9.50
CA ASN A 143 -4.27 4.42 9.97
C ASN A 143 -4.59 3.63 11.24
N ILE A 144 -4.49 4.30 12.38
CA ILE A 144 -4.66 3.68 13.70
C ILE A 144 -6.13 3.36 13.97
N GLN A 145 -7.07 4.17 13.45
CA GLN A 145 -8.51 3.94 13.62
C GLN A 145 -8.98 2.70 12.86
N GLU A 146 -8.43 2.47 11.68
CA GLU A 146 -8.71 1.30 10.85
C GLU A 146 -7.82 0.10 11.19
N ASP A 147 -6.92 0.25 12.16
CA ASP A 147 -5.90 -0.76 12.52
C ASP A 147 -5.11 -1.26 11.30
N ARG A 148 -4.73 -0.33 10.43
CA ARG A 148 -4.07 -0.64 9.16
C ARG A 148 -2.73 0.06 9.02
N ALA A 149 -1.73 -0.68 8.60
CA ALA A 149 -0.44 -0.19 8.13
C ALA A 149 -0.26 -0.56 6.65
N ILE A 150 0.20 0.37 5.84
CA ILE A 150 0.68 0.13 4.48
C ILE A 150 2.14 0.55 4.44
N VAL A 151 3.00 -0.33 3.95
CA VAL A 151 4.44 -0.07 3.87
C VAL A 151 4.91 -0.35 2.45
N VAL A 152 5.55 0.64 1.87
CA VAL A 152 6.25 0.52 0.59
C VAL A 152 7.74 0.52 0.87
N CYS A 153 8.43 -0.53 0.47
CA CYS A 153 9.87 -0.66 0.66
C CYS A 153 10.57 -0.70 -0.70
N LYS A 154 11.76 -0.13 -0.76
CA LYS A 154 12.65 -0.23 -1.92
C LYS A 154 14.07 -0.56 -1.46
N PRO A 155 14.77 -1.46 -2.16
CA PRO A 155 16.19 -1.65 -1.91
C PRO A 155 16.94 -0.35 -2.24
N ILE A 156 17.92 -0.05 -1.44
CA ILE A 156 18.82 1.07 -1.67
C ILE A 156 20.12 0.52 -2.24
N ASP A 157 20.37 0.82 -3.50
CA ASP A 157 21.62 0.45 -4.18
C ASP A 157 22.72 1.48 -3.84
N GLY A 158 23.96 1.01 -3.81
CA GLY A 158 25.12 1.89 -3.71
C GLY A 158 25.45 2.38 -2.30
N PHE A 159 25.38 1.50 -1.30
CA PHE A 159 25.76 1.85 0.07
C PHE A 159 27.23 2.12 0.25
N ILE A 160 27.53 3.18 1.03
CA ILE A 160 28.86 3.37 1.62
C ILE A 160 28.96 2.37 2.78
N THR A 161 29.76 1.31 2.60
CA THR A 161 30.21 0.49 3.73
C THR A 161 31.28 1.25 4.50
N GLU A 162 31.61 0.84 5.73
CA GLU A 162 32.72 1.42 6.52
C GLU A 162 34.06 1.47 5.74
N ASN A 163 34.15 0.76 4.63
CA ASN A 163 35.34 0.66 3.76
C ASN A 163 35.24 1.39 2.41
N GLY A 164 34.20 2.20 2.19
CA GLY A 164 34.05 3.00 0.96
C GLY A 164 32.82 2.67 0.12
N ILE A 165 32.67 3.42 -0.96
CA ILE A 165 31.56 3.26 -1.93
C ILE A 165 31.78 1.97 -2.71
N LEU A 166 30.83 1.04 -2.64
CA LEU A 166 30.75 -0.06 -3.59
C LEU A 166 30.11 0.44 -4.89
N ASN A 167 30.84 0.34 -5.97
CA ASN A 167 30.34 0.59 -7.33
C ASN A 167 29.42 -0.52 -7.80
#